data_13ae37e983a7a1ec257038976adbda70
#
_entry.id   13ae37e983a7a1ec257038976adbda70
#
_cell.length_a   1.000
_cell.length_b   1.000
_cell.length_c   1.000
_cell.angle_alpha   90.00
_cell.angle_beta   90.00
_cell.angle_gamma   90.00
#
_symmetry.space_group_name_H-M   'P 1'
#
loop_
_entity.id
_entity.type
_entity.pdbx_description
1 polymer ?
#
loop_
_entity_poly.entity_id
_entity_poly.type
_entity_poly.pdbx_seq_one_letter_code
_entity_poly.pdbx_strand_id
1 'polypeptide(L)'
;FEPLFRAEPHVFVCSSHPLASRASVTLDDMVDYPFLSYEQGNFNSFYYSEELTSTLDRNKNIRVRDRATLFNLLIGLNGYTVCSGVISAELNGASIISVPLDIDEYMEVGLVTRKGTQRSVYGAAYVEAIRRHIPQ
;
A
#
# COMPACT_ATOMS: atom_id res chain seq x y z
N PHE A 1 -1.93 -5.62 -18.79
CA PHE A 1 -1.85 -4.55 -17.81
C PHE A 1 -1.96 -3.19 -18.52
N GLU A 2 -2.80 -2.32 -18.01
CA GLU A 2 -2.99 -0.95 -18.49
C GLU A 2 -2.65 -0.01 -17.33
N PRO A 3 -1.52 0.71 -17.37
CA PRO A 3 -1.13 1.61 -16.29
C PRO A 3 -2.10 2.80 -16.19
N LEU A 4 -2.40 3.23 -14.99
CA LEU A 4 -3.25 4.38 -14.70
C LEU A 4 -2.45 5.54 -14.14
N PHE A 5 -1.65 5.29 -13.09
CA PHE A 5 -0.80 6.31 -12.48
C PHE A 5 0.35 5.68 -11.70
N ARG A 6 1.35 6.50 -11.40
CA ARG A 6 2.44 6.18 -10.49
C ARG A 6 2.16 6.76 -9.13
N ALA A 7 2.36 5.95 -8.09
CA ALA A 7 2.28 6.38 -6.70
C ALA A 7 3.67 6.32 -6.07
N GLU A 8 4.06 7.38 -5.40
CA GLU A 8 5.26 7.39 -4.58
C GLU A 8 5.01 6.53 -3.33
N PRO A 9 6.00 5.75 -2.90
CA PRO A 9 5.84 4.91 -1.71
C PRO A 9 5.63 5.73 -0.46
N HIS A 10 4.75 5.23 0.40
CA HIS A 10 4.48 5.76 1.72
C HIS A 10 4.47 4.62 2.73
N VAL A 11 4.53 4.96 4.00
CA VAL A 11 4.25 4.04 5.09
C VAL A 11 2.98 4.44 5.80
N PHE A 12 2.14 3.46 6.12
CA PHE A 12 1.06 3.66 7.08
C PHE A 12 1.58 3.33 8.47
N VAL A 13 1.33 4.26 9.38
CA VAL A 13 1.65 4.13 10.80
C VAL A 13 0.47 4.63 11.64
N CYS A 14 0.42 4.21 12.89
CA CYS A 14 -0.53 4.77 13.85
C CYS A 14 -0.23 6.27 14.09
N SER A 15 -1.25 7.09 14.29
CA SER A 15 -1.09 8.53 14.55
C SER A 15 -0.27 8.86 15.79
N SER A 16 -0.15 7.93 16.75
CA SER A 16 0.72 8.03 17.93
C SER A 16 2.13 7.44 17.71
N HIS A 17 2.45 6.94 16.51
CA HIS A 17 3.76 6.38 16.20
C HIS A 17 4.86 7.45 16.29
N PRO A 18 6.07 7.13 16.80
CA PRO A 18 7.19 8.10 16.89
C PRO A 18 7.56 8.76 15.56
N LEU A 19 7.35 8.07 14.45
CA LEU A 19 7.63 8.59 13.10
C LEU A 19 6.46 9.35 12.47
N ALA A 20 5.30 9.40 13.13
CA ALA A 20 4.07 9.98 12.59
C ALA A 20 4.16 11.47 12.21
N SER A 21 5.02 12.22 12.91
CA SER A 21 5.21 13.66 12.68
C SER A 21 6.35 13.99 11.70
N ARG A 22 7.01 12.96 11.14
CA ARG A 22 8.11 13.18 10.19
C ARG A 22 7.59 13.59 8.81
N ALA A 23 8.34 14.45 8.13
CA ALA A 23 8.05 14.84 6.75
C ALA A 23 8.28 13.68 5.77
N SER A 24 9.26 12.82 6.03
CA SER A 24 9.52 11.56 5.35
C SER A 24 10.29 10.61 6.28
N VAL A 25 10.31 9.33 5.92
CA VAL A 25 11.05 8.28 6.62
C VAL A 25 11.85 7.45 5.63
N THR A 26 12.95 6.88 6.09
CA THR A 26 13.76 5.91 5.34
C THR A 26 13.50 4.49 5.83
N LEU A 27 13.99 3.48 5.10
CA LEU A 27 13.92 2.08 5.56
C LEU A 27 14.68 1.87 6.88
N ASP A 28 15.79 2.60 7.08
CA ASP A 28 16.59 2.51 8.29
C ASP A 28 15.87 3.08 9.53
N ASP A 29 15.07 4.13 9.36
CA ASP A 29 14.24 4.68 10.44
C ASP A 29 13.23 3.66 11.01
N MET A 30 12.90 2.63 10.22
CA MET A 30 11.85 1.66 10.54
C MET A 30 12.35 0.30 10.99
N VAL A 31 13.67 0.08 11.04
CA VAL A 31 14.27 -1.24 11.31
C VAL A 31 13.85 -1.84 12.65
N ASP A 32 13.58 -1.00 13.64
CA ASP A 32 13.19 -1.40 15.00
C ASP A 32 11.70 -1.71 15.15
N TYR A 33 10.87 -1.34 14.17
CA TYR A 33 9.41 -1.50 14.22
C TYR A 33 8.94 -2.75 13.47
N PRO A 34 7.84 -3.38 13.90
CA PRO A 34 7.26 -4.50 13.18
C PRO A 34 6.76 -4.10 11.78
N PHE A 35 7.22 -4.81 10.77
CA PHE A 35 6.69 -4.70 9.42
C PHE A 35 5.49 -5.63 9.23
N LEU A 36 4.38 -5.06 8.80
CA LEU A 36 3.16 -5.80 8.50
C LEU A 36 2.98 -5.88 6.99
N SER A 37 2.84 -7.10 6.49
CA SER A 37 2.68 -7.38 5.07
C SER A 37 1.51 -8.34 4.82
N TYR A 38 1.01 -8.36 3.58
CA TYR A 38 -0.01 -9.34 3.18
C TYR A 38 0.62 -10.69 2.81
N GLU A 39 -0.07 -11.77 3.17
CA GLU A 39 0.24 -13.09 2.65
C GLU A 39 -0.20 -13.17 1.18
N GLN A 40 0.75 -13.31 0.27
CA GLN A 40 0.48 -13.30 -1.17
C GLN A 40 0.36 -14.69 -1.79
N GLY A 41 0.36 -15.75 -0.99
CA GLY A 41 0.26 -17.14 -1.46
C GLY A 41 1.46 -17.60 -2.29
N ASN A 42 1.26 -18.71 -3.02
CA ASN A 42 2.33 -19.37 -3.78
C ASN A 42 2.60 -18.75 -5.17
N PHE A 43 1.78 -17.81 -5.61
CA PHE A 43 1.89 -17.13 -6.90
C PHE A 43 2.50 -15.73 -6.78
N ASN A 44 3.24 -15.51 -5.72
CA ASN A 44 3.90 -14.23 -5.45
C ASN A 44 4.98 -13.96 -6.49
N SER A 45 4.71 -13.01 -7.36
CA SER A 45 5.69 -12.44 -8.28
C SER A 45 6.01 -11.03 -7.83
N PHE A 46 7.30 -10.68 -7.81
CA PHE A 46 7.77 -9.32 -7.53
C PHE A 46 7.00 -8.26 -8.35
N TYR A 47 6.65 -8.58 -9.60
CA TYR A 47 5.93 -7.65 -10.49
C TYR A 47 4.44 -7.48 -10.18
N TYR A 48 3.87 -8.34 -9.35
CA TYR A 48 2.44 -8.32 -9.00
C TYR A 48 2.22 -8.23 -7.49
N SER A 49 3.28 -7.91 -6.74
CA SER A 49 3.14 -7.70 -5.30
C SER A 49 2.48 -6.36 -5.05
N GLU A 50 1.50 -6.34 -4.15
CA GLU A 50 0.88 -5.10 -3.68
C GLU A 50 1.84 -4.22 -2.86
N GLU A 51 3.00 -4.77 -2.49
CA GLU A 51 3.97 -4.14 -1.61
C GLU A 51 5.35 -4.11 -2.27
N LEU A 52 5.90 -2.92 -2.44
CA LEU A 52 7.21 -2.67 -3.04
C LEU A 52 8.36 -3.40 -2.36
N THR A 53 8.28 -3.58 -1.05
CA THR A 53 9.36 -4.14 -0.25
C THR A 53 9.02 -5.49 0.39
N SER A 54 8.03 -6.19 -0.15
CA SER A 54 7.57 -7.47 0.39
C SER A 54 8.64 -8.58 0.36
N THR A 55 9.64 -8.45 -0.50
CA THR A 55 10.75 -9.39 -0.66
C THR A 55 11.94 -9.12 0.26
N LEU A 56 11.97 -7.98 0.95
CA LEU A 56 13.05 -7.68 1.88
C LEU A 56 12.89 -8.54 3.15
N ASP A 57 13.94 -9.27 3.47
CA ASP A 57 14.00 -10.02 4.73
C ASP A 57 14.14 -9.05 5.91
N ARG A 58 13.18 -9.11 6.84
CA ARG A 58 13.10 -8.22 7.99
C ARG A 58 12.97 -9.03 9.26
N ASN A 59 13.72 -8.67 10.27
CA ASN A 59 13.75 -9.38 11.55
C ASN A 59 12.40 -9.44 12.26
N LYS A 60 11.53 -8.45 12.04
CA LYS A 60 10.19 -8.32 12.66
C LYS A 60 9.12 -8.25 11.57
N ASN A 61 8.89 -9.34 10.86
CA ASN A 61 7.90 -9.42 9.79
C ASN A 61 6.67 -10.18 10.27
N ILE A 62 5.48 -9.57 10.15
CA ILE A 62 4.18 -10.15 10.48
C ILE A 62 3.35 -10.19 9.20
N ARG A 63 2.94 -11.39 8.78
CA ARG A 63 2.07 -11.58 7.63
C ARG A 63 0.63 -11.72 8.05
N VAL A 64 -0.25 -11.01 7.36
CA VAL A 64 -1.69 -11.01 7.59
C VAL A 64 -2.44 -11.30 6.29
N ARG A 65 -3.72 -11.64 6.39
CA ARG A 65 -4.55 -11.98 5.22
C ARG A 65 -5.56 -10.92 4.84
N ASP A 66 -5.82 -9.98 5.75
CA ASP A 66 -6.84 -8.96 5.53
C ASP A 66 -6.43 -7.60 6.12
N ARG A 67 -7.05 -6.55 5.56
CA ARG A 67 -6.74 -5.16 5.90
C ARG A 67 -7.15 -4.79 7.32
N ALA A 68 -8.26 -5.33 7.83
CA ALA A 68 -8.72 -5.00 9.16
C ALA A 68 -7.76 -5.50 10.24
N THR A 69 -7.27 -6.74 10.09
CA THR A 69 -6.22 -7.30 10.94
C THR A 69 -4.93 -6.50 10.84
N LEU A 70 -4.52 -6.12 9.62
CA LEU A 70 -3.33 -5.29 9.41
C LEU A 70 -3.43 -3.98 10.18
N PHE A 71 -4.53 -3.25 10.07
CA PHE A 71 -4.71 -1.96 10.71
C PHE A 71 -4.79 -2.07 12.23
N ASN A 72 -5.45 -3.10 12.77
CA ASN A 72 -5.47 -3.36 14.20
C ASN A 72 -4.06 -3.63 14.76
N LEU A 73 -3.24 -4.39 14.04
CA LEU A 73 -1.87 -4.68 14.44
C LEU A 73 -0.94 -3.46 14.25
N LEU A 74 -1.15 -2.62 13.24
CA LEU A 74 -0.44 -1.34 13.10
C LEU A 74 -0.59 -0.50 14.37
N ILE A 75 -1.82 -0.38 14.87
CA ILE A 75 -2.12 0.37 16.09
C ILE A 75 -1.57 -0.35 17.33
N GLY A 76 -1.87 -1.65 17.47
CA GLY A 76 -1.58 -2.42 18.68
C GLY A 76 -0.09 -2.70 18.91
N LEU A 77 0.70 -2.81 17.84
CA LEU A 77 2.12 -3.15 17.90
C LEU A 77 3.04 -1.99 17.54
N ASN A 78 2.50 -0.82 17.26
CA ASN A 78 3.26 0.31 16.78
C ASN A 78 4.11 -0.05 15.53
N GLY A 79 3.49 -0.79 14.63
CA GLY A 79 4.12 -1.29 13.41
C GLY A 79 3.93 -0.36 12.21
N TYR A 80 4.39 -0.79 11.05
CA TYR A 80 4.21 -0.09 9.79
C TYR A 80 3.94 -1.05 8.63
N THR A 81 3.36 -0.52 7.56
CA THR A 81 3.26 -1.19 6.26
C THR A 81 3.60 -0.23 5.14
N VAL A 82 4.15 -0.72 4.03
CA VAL A 82 4.48 0.09 2.85
C VAL A 82 3.28 0.07 1.89
N CYS A 83 2.93 1.23 1.33
CA CYS A 83 1.72 1.41 0.54
C CYS A 83 1.85 2.58 -0.45
N SER A 84 0.78 2.81 -1.22
CA SER A 84 0.66 3.94 -2.16
C SER A 84 0.39 5.30 -1.51
N GLY A 85 0.24 5.36 -0.20
CA GLY A 85 -0.10 6.58 0.53
C GLY A 85 -1.58 6.98 0.48
N VAL A 86 -2.39 6.32 -0.33
CA VAL A 86 -3.81 6.65 -0.46
C VAL A 86 -4.61 6.04 0.67
N ILE A 87 -5.16 6.88 1.53
CA ILE A 87 -6.05 6.48 2.63
C ILE A 87 -7.21 7.47 2.75
N SER A 88 -8.43 6.95 2.89
CA SER A 88 -9.62 7.76 3.17
C SER A 88 -9.83 7.87 4.67
N ALA A 89 -9.75 9.07 5.21
CA ALA A 89 -10.04 9.34 6.62
C ALA A 89 -11.52 9.07 6.97
N GLU A 90 -12.43 9.25 6.02
CA GLU A 90 -13.87 8.96 6.22
C GLU A 90 -14.12 7.47 6.46
N LEU A 91 -13.36 6.60 5.77
CA LEU A 91 -13.52 5.14 5.86
C LEU A 91 -12.65 4.50 6.95
N ASN A 92 -11.49 5.07 7.25
CA ASN A 92 -10.48 4.45 8.12
C ASN A 92 -10.26 5.22 9.44
N GLY A 93 -10.91 6.39 9.60
CA GLY A 93 -10.69 7.26 10.75
C GLY A 93 -9.33 7.95 10.72
N ALA A 94 -9.00 8.66 11.80
CA ALA A 94 -7.76 9.43 11.94
C ALA A 94 -6.63 8.67 12.66
N SER A 95 -6.85 7.39 12.99
CA SER A 95 -5.89 6.60 13.78
C SER A 95 -4.69 6.12 12.96
N ILE A 96 -4.81 6.08 11.63
CA ILE A 96 -3.74 5.69 10.71
C ILE A 96 -3.44 6.87 9.81
N ILE A 97 -2.17 7.16 9.68
CA ILE A 97 -1.65 8.23 8.83
C ILE A 97 -0.65 7.69 7.82
N SER A 98 -0.48 8.44 6.77
CA SER A 98 0.47 8.17 5.69
C SER A 98 1.68 9.09 5.83
N VAL A 99 2.88 8.52 5.84
CA VAL A 99 4.15 9.25 5.85
C VAL A 99 4.94 8.88 4.60
N PRO A 100 5.46 9.84 3.82
CA PRO A 100 6.29 9.56 2.66
C PRO A 100 7.50 8.68 2.99
N LEU A 101 7.77 7.68 2.14
CA LEU A 101 8.94 6.82 2.24
C LEU A 101 9.98 7.28 1.23
N ASP A 102 11.16 7.67 1.73
CA ASP A 102 12.28 8.14 0.90
C ASP A 102 13.05 6.95 0.33
N ILE A 103 12.61 6.49 -0.84
CA ILE A 103 13.27 5.46 -1.65
C ILE A 103 13.15 5.82 -3.13
N ASP A 104 14.15 5.42 -3.91
CA ASP A 104 14.15 5.63 -5.37
C ASP A 104 13.35 4.53 -6.10
N GLU A 105 12.12 4.34 -5.70
CA GLU A 105 11.17 3.38 -6.28
C GLU A 105 9.79 4.01 -6.40
N TYR A 106 8.94 3.44 -7.25
CA TYR A 106 7.54 3.85 -7.38
C TYR A 106 6.63 2.63 -7.58
N MET A 107 5.38 2.79 -7.23
CA MET A 107 4.32 1.81 -7.49
C MET A 107 3.59 2.21 -8.77
N GLU A 108 3.45 1.27 -9.71
CA GLU A 108 2.61 1.48 -10.88
C GLU A 108 1.24 0.86 -10.63
N VAL A 109 0.24 1.71 -10.49
CA VAL A 109 -1.15 1.31 -10.26
C VAL A 109 -1.88 1.27 -11.59
N GLY A 110 -2.59 0.17 -11.88
CA GLY A 110 -3.24 -0.01 -13.16
C GLY A 110 -4.34 -1.06 -13.17
N LEU A 111 -4.87 -1.29 -14.35
CA LEU A 111 -5.93 -2.26 -14.61
C LEU A 111 -5.33 -3.55 -15.16
N VAL A 112 -5.69 -4.67 -14.55
CA VAL A 112 -5.38 -6.00 -15.06
C VAL A 112 -6.64 -6.58 -15.70
N THR A 113 -6.58 -6.92 -16.97
CA THR A 113 -7.68 -7.53 -17.70
C THR A 113 -7.22 -8.79 -18.44
N ARG A 114 -8.12 -9.75 -18.58
CA ARG A 114 -7.82 -10.96 -19.36
C ARG A 114 -7.66 -10.59 -20.83
N LYS A 115 -6.61 -11.07 -21.46
CA LYS A 115 -6.36 -10.86 -22.90
C LYS A 115 -7.52 -11.37 -23.74
N GLY A 116 -7.98 -10.56 -24.70
CA GLY A 116 -9.07 -10.89 -25.61
C GLY A 116 -10.50 -10.76 -25.00
N THR A 117 -10.63 -10.31 -23.77
CA THR A 117 -11.95 -10.06 -23.16
C THR A 117 -12.40 -8.63 -23.46
N GLN A 118 -13.59 -8.50 -24.04
CA GLN A 118 -14.24 -7.19 -24.19
C GLN A 118 -14.85 -6.77 -22.86
N ARG A 119 -14.68 -5.49 -22.51
CA ARG A 119 -15.33 -4.91 -21.34
C ARG A 119 -16.83 -4.79 -21.57
N SER A 120 -17.62 -5.16 -20.56
CA SER A 120 -19.06 -4.84 -20.56
C SER A 120 -19.27 -3.32 -20.50
N VAL A 121 -20.49 -2.87 -20.81
CA VAL A 121 -20.87 -1.45 -20.70
C VAL A 121 -20.61 -0.91 -19.29
N TYR A 122 -20.93 -1.70 -18.25
CA TYR A 122 -20.68 -1.33 -16.86
C TYR A 122 -19.18 -1.31 -16.52
N GLY A 123 -18.42 -2.27 -17.04
CA GLY A 123 -16.96 -2.30 -16.86
C GLY A 123 -16.28 -1.10 -17.52
N ALA A 124 -16.74 -0.69 -18.70
CA ALA A 124 -16.24 0.51 -19.36
C ALA A 124 -16.59 1.79 -18.57
N ALA A 125 -17.82 1.93 -18.11
CA ALA A 125 -18.25 3.04 -17.27
C ALA A 125 -17.48 3.14 -15.95
N TYR A 126 -17.18 2.00 -15.31
CA TYR A 126 -16.38 1.94 -14.09
C TYR A 126 -14.94 2.40 -14.31
N VAL A 127 -14.31 1.94 -15.39
CA VAL A 127 -12.94 2.38 -15.74
C VAL A 127 -12.89 3.88 -16.02
N GLU A 128 -13.89 4.40 -16.73
CA GLU A 128 -13.99 5.83 -17.00
C GLU A 128 -14.18 6.64 -15.71
N ALA A 129 -14.98 6.14 -14.77
CA ALA A 129 -15.13 6.75 -13.45
C ALA A 129 -13.81 6.78 -12.67
N ILE A 130 -13.05 5.66 -12.67
CA ILE A 130 -11.72 5.62 -12.04
C ILE A 130 -10.82 6.69 -12.64
N ARG A 131 -10.71 6.77 -13.96
CA ARG A 131 -9.83 7.74 -14.65
C ARG A 131 -10.12 9.20 -14.27
N ARG A 132 -11.38 9.54 -14.01
CA ARG A 132 -11.77 10.89 -13.58
C ARG A 132 -11.31 11.25 -12.17
N HIS A 133 -11.03 10.24 -11.35
CA HIS A 133 -10.64 10.43 -9.95
C HIS A 133 -9.12 10.24 -9.72
N ILE A 134 -8.36 9.95 -10.79
CA ILE A 134 -6.90 9.86 -10.70
C ILE A 134 -6.35 11.30 -10.66
N PRO A 135 -5.48 11.63 -9.69
CA PRO A 135 -4.77 12.91 -9.67
C PRO A 135 -3.97 13.08 -10.97
N GLN A 136 -4.06 14.23 -11.60
CA GLN A 136 -3.24 14.61 -12.76
C GLN A 136 -1.86 15.08 -12.32
#